data_07aeb0e732851c0946a1d047dd3782bb
#
_entry.id   07aeb0e732851c0946a1d047dd3782bb
#
_cell.length_a   1.000
_cell.length_b   1.000
_cell.length_c   1.000
_cell.angle_alpha   90.00
_cell.angle_beta   90.00
_cell.angle_gamma   90.00
#
_symmetry.space_group_name_H-M   'P 1'
#
loop_
_entity.id
_entity.type
_entity.pdbx_description
1 polymer ?
#
loop_
_entity_poly.entity_id
_entity_poly.type
_entity_poly.pdbx_seq_one_letter_code
_entity_poly.pdbx_strand_id
1 'polypeptide(L)'
;MKWCRFQSGRNVAYGVIDGTTVTEVTGSPFESHSKTANTSMLSRVKLLVPVIPPTFYAAGVNYREHVTEMAHRRGVKPEFPPNADVGYRANNALVATDEPIVIPKDAGELVQYEGELVAVIGKRCKKVSEAEALDYVFGSTLGNDDSERTWQRNDRTFWRGKNTDTFKAMGPWIVTGLNPDDL
;
A
#
# COMPACT_ATOMS: atom_id res chain seq x y z
N MET A 1 2.63 -0.72 -16.95
CA MET A 1 1.38 0.08 -17.15
C MET A 1 1.03 0.70 -15.82
N LYS A 2 0.45 1.92 -15.79
CA LYS A 2 0.04 2.61 -14.55
C LYS A 2 -1.47 2.60 -14.43
N TRP A 3 -2.00 1.96 -13.38
CA TRP A 3 -3.43 1.85 -13.09
C TRP A 3 -3.81 2.75 -11.93
N CYS A 4 -4.77 3.63 -12.13
CA CYS A 4 -5.30 4.47 -11.06
C CYS A 4 -6.79 4.19 -10.81
N ARG A 5 -7.22 4.48 -9.61
CA ARG A 5 -8.62 4.70 -9.26
C ARG A 5 -8.78 6.20 -9.06
N PHE A 6 -9.75 6.80 -9.71
CA PHE A 6 -9.89 8.25 -9.72
C PHE A 6 -11.33 8.70 -9.64
N GLN A 7 -11.51 9.95 -9.24
CA GLN A 7 -12.78 10.64 -9.24
C GLN A 7 -12.75 11.83 -10.18
N SER A 8 -13.75 11.92 -11.05
CA SER A 8 -14.02 13.06 -11.92
C SER A 8 -15.46 13.52 -11.71
N GLY A 9 -15.66 14.69 -11.11
CA GLY A 9 -16.97 15.12 -10.64
C GLY A 9 -17.57 14.15 -9.62
N ARG A 10 -18.71 13.52 -9.97
CA ARG A 10 -19.36 12.50 -9.13
C ARG A 10 -19.03 11.08 -9.53
N ASN A 11 -18.33 10.90 -10.64
CA ASN A 11 -17.98 9.58 -11.16
C ASN A 11 -16.68 9.08 -10.53
N VAL A 12 -16.69 7.82 -10.08
CA VAL A 12 -15.51 7.09 -9.61
C VAL A 12 -15.28 5.93 -10.55
N ALA A 13 -14.09 5.85 -11.12
CA ALA A 13 -13.73 4.82 -12.09
C ALA A 13 -12.26 4.37 -11.91
N TYR A 14 -11.92 3.28 -12.57
CA TYR A 14 -10.54 2.93 -12.83
C TYR A 14 -10.08 3.53 -14.16
N GLY A 15 -8.79 3.75 -14.30
CA GLY A 15 -8.19 4.27 -15.52
C GLY A 15 -6.74 3.87 -15.67
N VAL A 16 -6.27 4.00 -16.90
CA VAL A 16 -4.86 3.79 -17.27
C VAL A 16 -4.25 5.16 -17.52
N ILE A 17 -3.11 5.41 -16.88
CA ILE A 17 -2.34 6.64 -17.04
C ILE A 17 -1.31 6.45 -18.14
N ASP A 18 -1.32 7.38 -19.11
CA ASP A 18 -0.27 7.53 -20.14
C ASP A 18 0.15 9.00 -20.19
N GLY A 19 1.42 9.26 -19.87
CA GLY A 19 1.91 10.62 -19.67
C GLY A 19 1.08 11.40 -18.64
N THR A 20 0.39 12.43 -19.12
CA THR A 20 -0.49 13.30 -18.32
C THR A 20 -1.99 13.00 -18.52
N THR A 21 -2.32 11.92 -19.24
CA THR A 21 -3.69 11.56 -19.59
C THR A 21 -4.13 10.32 -18.83
N VAL A 22 -5.34 10.33 -18.31
CA VAL A 22 -6.04 9.18 -17.74
C VAL A 22 -7.10 8.74 -18.74
N THR A 23 -7.02 7.50 -19.22
CA THR A 23 -8.07 6.86 -20.02
C THR A 23 -8.92 6.01 -19.09
N GLU A 24 -10.23 6.31 -19.01
CA GLU A 24 -11.18 5.53 -18.21
C GLU A 24 -11.33 4.12 -18.75
N VAL A 25 -11.50 3.16 -17.84
CA VAL A 25 -11.88 1.79 -18.19
C VAL A 25 -13.21 1.41 -17.57
N THR A 26 -13.98 0.58 -18.26
CA THR A 26 -15.16 -0.07 -17.68
C THR A 26 -14.70 -1.22 -16.78
N GLY A 27 -15.44 -1.47 -15.69
CA GLY A 27 -15.09 -2.57 -14.77
C GLY A 27 -13.89 -2.26 -13.88
N SER A 28 -13.11 -3.29 -13.60
CA SER A 28 -11.98 -3.25 -12.64
C SER A 28 -10.73 -3.89 -13.25
N PRO A 29 -9.52 -3.42 -12.94
CA PRO A 29 -8.29 -4.07 -13.41
C PRO A 29 -8.12 -5.51 -12.91
N PHE A 30 -8.88 -5.90 -11.87
CA PHE A 30 -8.89 -7.25 -11.30
C PHE A 30 -9.92 -8.18 -11.90
N GLU A 31 -10.74 -7.67 -12.81
CA GLU A 31 -11.82 -8.39 -13.51
C GLU A 31 -11.78 -8.08 -15.01
N SER A 32 -12.83 -8.48 -15.73
CA SER A 32 -12.96 -8.08 -17.14
C SER A 32 -13.14 -6.56 -17.24
N HIS A 33 -12.33 -5.94 -18.08
CA HIS A 33 -12.34 -4.50 -18.29
C HIS A 33 -12.08 -4.16 -19.76
N SER A 34 -12.49 -2.97 -20.17
CA SER A 34 -12.20 -2.42 -21.50
C SER A 34 -11.94 -0.93 -21.41
N LYS A 35 -11.00 -0.44 -22.20
CA LYS A 35 -10.78 1.00 -22.34
C LYS A 35 -12.02 1.66 -22.97
N THR A 36 -12.41 2.80 -22.43
CA THR A 36 -13.45 3.64 -23.02
C THR A 36 -12.81 4.73 -23.90
N ALA A 37 -13.66 5.53 -24.58
CA ALA A 37 -13.21 6.74 -25.27
C ALA A 37 -13.02 7.94 -24.32
N ASN A 38 -13.41 7.82 -23.04
CA ASN A 38 -13.35 8.90 -22.09
C ASN A 38 -11.92 9.11 -21.59
N THR A 39 -11.41 10.32 -21.77
CA THR A 39 -10.09 10.71 -21.27
C THR A 39 -10.19 11.96 -20.42
N SER A 40 -9.28 12.11 -19.47
CA SER A 40 -9.14 13.27 -18.62
C SER A 40 -7.67 13.61 -18.43
N MET A 41 -7.37 14.87 -18.18
CA MET A 41 -6.03 15.23 -17.72
C MET A 41 -5.85 14.74 -16.28
N LEU A 42 -4.70 14.16 -15.97
CA LEU A 42 -4.36 13.68 -14.62
C LEU A 42 -4.49 14.78 -13.57
N SER A 43 -4.12 16.02 -13.94
CA SER A 43 -4.24 17.20 -13.06
C SER A 43 -5.68 17.67 -12.78
N ARG A 44 -6.68 17.12 -13.48
CA ARG A 44 -8.10 17.47 -13.33
C ARG A 44 -8.94 16.41 -12.63
N VAL A 45 -8.33 15.31 -12.25
CA VAL A 45 -8.99 14.22 -11.51
C VAL A 45 -8.41 14.12 -10.10
N LYS A 46 -9.23 13.70 -9.16
CA LYS A 46 -8.76 13.33 -7.82
C LYS A 46 -8.35 11.86 -7.85
N LEU A 47 -7.07 11.58 -7.58
CA LEU A 47 -6.62 10.21 -7.36
C LEU A 47 -7.20 9.69 -6.04
N LEU A 48 -7.65 8.46 -6.06
CA LEU A 48 -8.17 7.75 -4.90
C LEU A 48 -7.20 6.63 -4.54
N VAL A 49 -7.37 6.04 -3.36
CA VAL A 49 -6.67 4.80 -3.01
C VAL A 49 -6.82 3.81 -4.16
N PRO A 50 -5.72 3.35 -4.78
CA PRO A 50 -5.78 2.63 -6.06
C PRO A 50 -6.43 1.25 -5.95
N VAL A 51 -6.46 0.68 -4.74
CA VAL A 51 -7.16 -0.57 -4.43
C VAL A 51 -7.65 -0.54 -2.98
N ILE A 52 -8.88 -0.96 -2.75
CA ILE A 52 -9.40 -1.26 -1.42
C ILE A 52 -9.45 -2.78 -1.32
N PRO A 53 -8.47 -3.41 -0.65
CA PRO A 53 -8.37 -4.85 -0.64
C PRO A 53 -9.41 -5.48 0.30
N PRO A 54 -9.95 -6.65 0.00
CA PRO A 54 -10.80 -7.39 0.94
C PRO A 54 -10.04 -7.84 2.18
N THR A 55 -8.71 -7.98 2.06
CA THR A 55 -7.81 -8.28 3.16
C THR A 55 -6.54 -7.47 2.99
N PHE A 56 -6.17 -6.71 4.01
CA PHE A 56 -4.99 -5.88 4.02
C PHE A 56 -3.99 -6.42 5.05
N TYR A 57 -2.81 -6.79 4.57
CA TYR A 57 -1.69 -7.26 5.38
C TYR A 57 -0.53 -6.28 5.33
N ALA A 58 0.30 -6.29 6.36
CA ALA A 58 1.64 -5.71 6.32
C ALA A 58 2.65 -6.68 6.92
N ALA A 59 3.82 -6.79 6.30
CA ALA A 59 4.93 -7.57 6.82
C ALA A 59 5.85 -6.71 7.68
N GLY A 60 6.00 -7.07 8.94
CA GLY A 60 6.94 -6.41 9.86
C GLY A 60 8.36 -6.94 9.69
N VAL A 61 9.34 -6.12 10.05
CA VAL A 61 10.78 -6.49 10.09
C VAL A 61 11.27 -7.10 8.76
N ASN A 62 10.77 -6.60 7.64
CA ASN A 62 10.91 -7.22 6.32
C ASN A 62 12.12 -6.72 5.52
N TYR A 63 12.62 -5.50 5.79
CA TYR A 63 13.77 -4.93 5.08
C TYR A 63 15.07 -5.27 5.80
N ARG A 64 15.96 -5.98 5.10
CA ARG A 64 17.23 -6.50 5.67
C ARG A 64 18.12 -5.38 6.22
N GLU A 65 18.24 -4.27 5.50
CA GLU A 65 19.04 -3.12 5.93
C GLU A 65 18.48 -2.48 7.20
N HIS A 66 17.16 -2.35 7.30
CA HIS A 66 16.50 -1.84 8.50
C HIS A 66 16.76 -2.75 9.71
N VAL A 67 16.67 -4.08 9.55
CA VAL A 67 16.99 -5.06 10.61
C VAL A 67 18.45 -4.91 11.06
N THR A 68 19.36 -4.79 10.11
CA THR A 68 20.79 -4.63 10.37
C THR A 68 21.08 -3.32 11.10
N GLU A 69 20.51 -2.23 10.66
CA GLU A 69 20.66 -0.91 11.28
C GLU A 69 20.12 -0.89 12.72
N MET A 70 18.92 -1.47 12.94
CA MET A 70 18.34 -1.57 14.29
C MET A 70 19.22 -2.41 15.23
N ALA A 71 19.79 -3.50 14.74
CA ALA A 71 20.69 -4.35 15.50
C ALA A 71 21.98 -3.59 15.89
N HIS A 72 22.58 -2.86 14.95
CA HIS A 72 23.74 -2.02 15.20
C HIS A 72 23.46 -0.95 16.27
N ARG A 73 22.32 -0.26 16.18
CA ARG A 73 21.90 0.75 17.17
C ARG A 73 21.74 0.16 18.58
N ARG A 74 21.38 -1.12 18.69
CA ARG A 74 21.22 -1.87 19.95
C ARG A 74 22.52 -2.55 20.42
N GLY A 75 23.58 -2.53 19.62
CA GLY A 75 24.84 -3.21 19.93
C GLY A 75 24.73 -4.75 19.90
N VAL A 76 23.79 -5.30 19.11
CA VAL A 76 23.56 -6.74 18.97
C VAL A 76 23.78 -7.21 17.53
N LYS A 77 23.90 -8.52 17.33
CA LYS A 77 23.95 -9.07 15.97
C LYS A 77 22.56 -9.02 15.31
N PRO A 78 22.48 -8.72 14.01
CA PRO A 78 21.21 -8.78 13.30
C PRO A 78 20.66 -10.21 13.25
N GLU A 79 19.42 -10.38 13.64
CA GLU A 79 18.67 -11.62 13.55
C GLU A 79 17.49 -11.42 12.61
N PHE A 80 17.43 -12.25 11.57
CA PHE A 80 16.35 -12.22 10.59
C PHE A 80 15.30 -13.26 10.95
N PRO A 81 14.02 -12.88 11.01
CA PRO A 81 12.96 -13.84 11.34
C PRO A 81 12.90 -14.94 10.29
N PRO A 82 12.76 -16.21 10.69
CA PRO A 82 12.70 -17.36 9.76
C PRO A 82 11.41 -17.38 8.93
N ASN A 83 10.38 -16.67 9.36
CA ASN A 83 9.11 -16.54 8.67
C ASN A 83 8.70 -15.07 8.66
N ALA A 84 7.87 -14.67 7.69
CA ALA A 84 7.32 -13.33 7.64
C ALA A 84 6.44 -13.05 8.88
N ASP A 85 6.70 -11.92 9.54
CA ASP A 85 5.86 -11.40 10.62
C ASP A 85 4.74 -10.57 9.98
N VAL A 86 3.54 -11.17 9.86
CA VAL A 86 2.43 -10.58 9.12
C VAL A 86 1.30 -10.18 10.06
N GLY A 87 0.95 -8.90 10.02
CA GLY A 87 -0.19 -8.35 10.73
C GLY A 87 -1.28 -7.85 9.79
N TYR A 88 -2.51 -7.77 10.32
CA TYR A 88 -3.62 -7.13 9.61
C TYR A 88 -3.52 -5.60 9.69
N ARG A 89 -4.02 -4.96 8.63
CA ARG A 89 -4.28 -3.53 8.60
C ARG A 89 -5.75 -3.27 8.29
N ALA A 90 -6.28 -2.18 8.84
CA ALA A 90 -7.69 -1.83 8.69
C ALA A 90 -7.93 -0.96 7.45
N ASN A 91 -8.94 -1.30 6.67
CA ASN A 91 -9.29 -0.54 5.46
C ASN A 91 -9.79 0.89 5.78
N ASN A 92 -10.34 1.14 6.97
CA ASN A 92 -10.72 2.50 7.39
C ASN A 92 -9.51 3.42 7.63
N ALA A 93 -8.32 2.85 7.80
CA ALA A 93 -7.09 3.61 7.91
C ALA A 93 -6.52 4.07 6.56
N LEU A 94 -7.04 3.55 5.43
CA LEU A 94 -6.59 3.93 4.10
C LEU A 94 -6.91 5.40 3.78
N VAL A 95 -5.92 6.09 3.21
CA VAL A 95 -6.04 7.47 2.73
C VAL A 95 -5.32 7.59 1.39
N ALA A 96 -5.85 8.39 0.49
CA ALA A 96 -5.32 8.55 -0.86
C ALA A 96 -4.15 9.55 -0.91
N THR A 97 -3.48 9.59 -2.06
CA THR A 97 -2.47 10.61 -2.36
C THR A 97 -3.07 12.01 -2.23
N ASP A 98 -2.30 12.94 -1.68
CA ASP A 98 -2.67 14.33 -1.41
C ASP A 98 -3.80 14.51 -0.37
N GLU A 99 -4.24 13.45 0.29
CA GLU A 99 -5.11 13.54 1.45
C GLU A 99 -4.29 13.62 2.75
N PRO A 100 -4.76 14.35 3.76
CA PRO A 100 -4.01 14.54 5.00
C PRO A 100 -3.98 13.27 5.87
N ILE A 101 -2.83 12.97 6.45
CA ILE A 101 -2.72 12.05 7.56
C ILE A 101 -3.02 12.83 8.84
N VAL A 102 -4.08 12.45 9.54
CA VAL A 102 -4.57 13.17 10.72
C VAL A 102 -4.06 12.48 11.99
N ILE A 103 -3.20 13.17 12.72
CA ILE A 103 -2.73 12.69 14.03
C ILE A 103 -3.82 12.96 15.07
N PRO A 104 -4.34 11.92 15.77
CA PRO A 104 -5.35 12.10 16.82
C PRO A 104 -4.85 12.97 17.98
N LYS A 105 -5.77 13.70 18.60
CA LYS A 105 -5.43 14.60 19.74
C LYS A 105 -4.84 13.89 20.95
N ASP A 106 -5.16 12.62 21.12
CA ASP A 106 -4.70 11.75 22.20
C ASP A 106 -3.51 10.87 21.81
N ALA A 107 -2.95 11.07 20.59
CA ALA A 107 -1.71 10.45 20.20
C ALA A 107 -0.54 10.99 21.04
N GLY A 108 0.45 10.14 21.27
CA GLY A 108 1.70 10.55 21.88
C GLY A 108 2.58 11.39 20.93
N GLU A 109 3.75 11.74 21.37
CA GLU A 109 4.67 12.60 20.60
C GLU A 109 5.42 11.86 19.50
N LEU A 110 5.30 10.53 19.42
CA LEU A 110 6.14 9.71 18.56
C LEU A 110 5.32 9.01 17.47
N VAL A 111 4.77 9.80 16.56
CA VAL A 111 4.19 9.31 15.30
C VAL A 111 5.28 9.31 14.23
N GLN A 112 5.48 8.18 13.58
CA GLN A 112 6.52 7.99 12.57
C GLN A 112 5.93 7.40 11.29
N TYR A 113 6.42 7.85 10.14
CA TYR A 113 6.14 7.26 8.84
C TYR A 113 6.97 5.99 8.63
N GLU A 114 6.46 5.09 7.81
CA GLU A 114 7.15 3.90 7.32
C GLU A 114 6.86 3.74 5.83
N GLY A 115 7.82 4.11 4.97
CA GLY A 115 7.70 3.93 3.52
C GLY A 115 7.75 2.45 3.16
N GLU A 116 6.74 1.97 2.42
CA GLU A 116 6.54 0.57 2.11
C GLU A 116 6.32 0.34 0.61
N LEU A 117 6.88 -0.75 0.10
CA LEU A 117 6.49 -1.31 -1.19
C LEU A 117 5.25 -2.19 -0.98
N VAL A 118 4.17 -1.86 -1.66
CA VAL A 118 2.92 -2.61 -1.57
C VAL A 118 2.78 -3.53 -2.78
N ALA A 119 2.77 -4.84 -2.55
CA ALA A 119 2.43 -5.83 -3.56
C ALA A 119 0.92 -6.04 -3.60
N VAL A 120 0.30 -5.75 -4.75
CA VAL A 120 -1.13 -5.93 -4.97
C VAL A 120 -1.38 -7.31 -5.56
N ILE A 121 -2.02 -8.19 -4.81
CA ILE A 121 -2.37 -9.54 -5.26
C ILE A 121 -3.57 -9.47 -6.19
N GLY A 122 -3.41 -9.94 -7.44
CA GLY A 122 -4.42 -9.86 -8.49
C GLY A 122 -5.24 -11.12 -8.69
N LYS A 123 -4.81 -12.24 -8.14
CA LYS A 123 -5.48 -13.54 -8.30
C LYS A 123 -5.61 -14.23 -6.96
N ARG A 124 -6.73 -14.87 -6.72
CA ARG A 124 -6.92 -15.71 -5.52
C ARG A 124 -5.89 -16.83 -5.51
N CYS A 125 -5.14 -16.96 -4.42
CA CYS A 125 -4.12 -17.99 -4.27
C CYS A 125 -4.11 -18.56 -2.85
N LYS A 126 -3.58 -19.80 -2.73
CA LYS A 126 -3.37 -20.48 -1.47
C LYS A 126 -2.30 -21.55 -1.65
N LYS A 127 -1.33 -21.62 -0.73
CA LYS A 127 -0.23 -22.61 -0.76
C LYS A 127 0.57 -22.58 -2.06
N VAL A 128 0.82 -21.37 -2.55
CA VAL A 128 1.63 -21.11 -3.75
C VAL A 128 3.10 -21.34 -3.39
N SER A 129 3.86 -21.91 -4.29
CA SER A 129 5.31 -22.04 -4.14
C SER A 129 6.00 -20.67 -4.27
N GLU A 130 7.19 -20.53 -3.70
CA GLU A 130 7.99 -19.31 -3.83
C GLU A 130 8.26 -18.97 -5.31
N ALA A 131 8.57 -19.98 -6.12
CA ALA A 131 8.83 -19.81 -7.56
C ALA A 131 7.63 -19.26 -8.35
N GLU A 132 6.41 -19.51 -7.89
CA GLU A 132 5.18 -19.08 -8.56
C GLU A 132 4.56 -17.82 -7.92
N ALA A 133 5.08 -17.36 -6.79
CA ALA A 133 4.44 -16.33 -5.98
C ALA A 133 4.23 -15.01 -6.76
N LEU A 134 5.20 -14.61 -7.58
CA LEU A 134 5.11 -13.38 -8.37
C LEU A 134 4.06 -13.42 -9.48
N ASP A 135 3.64 -14.60 -9.94
CA ASP A 135 2.58 -14.76 -10.95
C ASP A 135 1.19 -14.33 -10.43
N TYR A 136 1.06 -14.19 -9.11
CA TYR A 136 -0.16 -13.76 -8.44
C TYR A 136 -0.15 -12.27 -8.11
N VAL A 137 0.98 -11.60 -8.25
CA VAL A 137 1.09 -10.16 -8.07
C VAL A 137 0.59 -9.44 -9.31
N PHE A 138 -0.44 -8.61 -9.17
CA PHE A 138 -0.94 -7.75 -10.24
C PHE A 138 0.02 -6.61 -10.55
N GLY A 139 0.60 -6.02 -9.53
CA GLY A 139 1.52 -4.92 -9.62
C GLY A 139 1.87 -4.37 -8.25
N SER A 140 2.62 -3.27 -8.25
CA SER A 140 3.11 -2.65 -7.02
C SER A 140 2.67 -1.19 -6.92
N THR A 141 2.51 -0.72 -5.69
CA THR A 141 2.30 0.68 -5.35
C THR A 141 3.09 1.03 -4.10
N LEU A 142 3.06 2.29 -3.70
CA LEU A 142 3.70 2.73 -2.47
C LEU A 142 2.67 2.80 -1.33
N GLY A 143 3.13 2.55 -0.12
CA GLY A 143 2.36 2.71 1.10
C GLY A 143 3.13 3.48 2.15
N ASN A 144 2.41 3.95 3.15
CA ASN A 144 2.97 4.52 4.35
C ASN A 144 2.29 3.86 5.55
N ASP A 145 3.04 3.02 6.29
CA ASP A 145 2.53 2.31 7.47
C ASP A 145 2.74 3.14 8.74
N ASP A 146 2.19 4.37 8.76
CA ASP A 146 2.31 5.29 9.89
C ASP A 146 2.01 4.60 11.22
N SER A 147 2.81 4.96 12.22
CA SER A 147 2.82 4.28 13.51
C SER A 147 2.91 5.26 14.67
N GLU A 148 1.96 5.17 15.59
CA GLU A 148 2.13 5.80 16.90
C GLU A 148 2.87 4.82 17.83
N ARG A 149 4.13 5.14 18.14
CA ARG A 149 5.08 4.21 18.76
C ARG A 149 4.79 3.91 20.22
N THR A 150 4.15 4.82 20.93
CA THR A 150 3.76 4.59 22.34
C THR A 150 2.63 3.59 22.41
N TRP A 151 1.63 3.74 21.57
CA TRP A 151 0.53 2.77 21.47
C TRP A 151 1.02 1.43 20.97
N GLN A 152 1.88 1.41 19.94
CA GLN A 152 2.46 0.19 19.39
C GLN A 152 3.20 -0.64 20.47
N ARG A 153 3.96 0.01 21.36
CA ARG A 153 4.71 -0.69 22.42
C ARG A 153 3.81 -1.28 23.50
N ASN A 154 2.64 -0.71 23.70
CA ASN A 154 1.69 -1.09 24.75
C ASN A 154 0.53 -1.97 24.23
N ASP A 155 0.45 -2.22 22.95
CA ASP A 155 -0.58 -3.04 22.31
C ASP A 155 0.04 -4.31 21.71
N ARG A 156 -0.38 -5.47 22.21
CA ARG A 156 0.11 -6.79 21.73
C ARG A 156 -0.15 -7.03 20.25
N THR A 157 -1.20 -6.44 19.70
CA THR A 157 -1.64 -6.63 18.32
C THR A 157 -1.19 -5.50 17.41
N PHE A 158 -0.58 -4.45 17.97
CA PHE A 158 -0.27 -3.19 17.30
C PHE A 158 -1.51 -2.51 16.71
N TRP A 159 -2.71 -2.92 17.13
CA TRP A 159 -3.95 -2.51 16.51
C TRP A 159 -4.11 -0.98 16.50
N ARG A 160 -4.10 -0.36 17.67
CA ARG A 160 -4.30 1.08 17.79
C ARG A 160 -3.16 1.87 17.14
N GLY A 161 -1.91 1.47 17.40
CA GLY A 161 -0.73 2.16 16.90
C GLY A 161 -0.58 2.13 15.38
N LYS A 162 -1.17 1.13 14.73
CA LYS A 162 -1.02 0.89 13.29
C LYS A 162 -2.31 1.09 12.47
N ASN A 163 -3.50 1.15 13.09
CA ASN A 163 -4.77 1.17 12.38
C ASN A 163 -5.64 2.39 12.70
N THR A 164 -5.04 3.44 13.20
CA THR A 164 -5.68 4.75 13.34
C THR A 164 -6.13 5.28 11.97
N ASP A 165 -7.28 5.93 11.91
CA ASP A 165 -7.81 6.52 10.68
C ASP A 165 -6.74 7.37 9.98
N THR A 166 -6.65 7.25 8.66
CA THR A 166 -5.68 7.91 7.77
C THR A 166 -4.21 7.47 7.89
N PHE A 167 -3.86 6.54 8.79
CA PHE A 167 -2.48 6.08 9.00
C PHE A 167 -1.96 5.11 7.92
N LYS A 168 -2.74 4.87 6.87
CA LYS A 168 -2.37 3.96 5.78
C LYS A 168 -2.51 4.66 4.43
N ALA A 169 -1.64 5.65 4.18
CA ALA A 169 -1.59 6.26 2.88
C ALA A 169 -1.15 5.23 1.83
N MET A 170 -1.86 5.16 0.69
CA MET A 170 -1.56 4.23 -0.39
C MET A 170 -1.80 4.87 -1.76
N GLY A 171 -0.81 4.77 -2.62
CA GLY A 171 -0.89 5.30 -3.98
C GLY A 171 0.47 5.69 -4.56
N PRO A 172 0.49 6.56 -5.58
CA PRO A 172 -0.68 7.19 -6.24
C PRO A 172 -1.43 6.27 -7.21
N TRP A 173 -0.77 5.25 -7.76
CA TRP A 173 -1.31 4.29 -8.71
C TRP A 173 -0.60 2.94 -8.59
N ILE A 174 -1.14 1.90 -9.19
CA ILE A 174 -0.49 0.59 -9.27
C ILE A 174 0.33 0.54 -10.57
N VAL A 175 1.57 0.12 -10.49
CA VAL A 175 2.43 -0.14 -11.65
C VAL A 175 2.52 -1.64 -11.88
N THR A 176 2.15 -2.08 -13.08
CA THR A 176 2.26 -3.48 -13.49
C THR A 176 3.49 -3.71 -14.36
N GLY A 177 4.06 -4.90 -14.30
CA GLY A 177 5.23 -5.28 -15.09
C GLY A 177 6.55 -4.70 -14.58
N LEU A 178 6.61 -4.35 -13.30
CA LEU A 178 7.87 -4.07 -12.62
C LEU A 178 8.58 -5.38 -12.30
N ASN A 179 9.89 -5.39 -12.50
CA ASN A 179 10.75 -6.43 -11.94
C ASN A 179 11.16 -5.98 -10.53
N PRO A 180 10.83 -6.74 -9.46
CA PRO A 180 11.22 -6.37 -8.10
C PRO A 180 12.73 -6.25 -7.89
N ASP A 181 13.53 -6.95 -8.69
CA ASP A 181 14.99 -6.92 -8.60
C ASP A 181 15.61 -5.62 -9.14
N ASP A 182 14.80 -4.78 -9.81
CA ASP A 182 15.23 -3.49 -10.36
C ASP A 182 14.85 -2.30 -9.42
N LEU A 183 14.37 -2.57 -8.20
CA LEU A 183 13.88 -1.57 -7.23
C LEU A 183 14.93 -1.25 -6.16
#